data_ab2b09deedd87ef711e1741456ffd8b3
#
_entry.id   ab2b09deedd87ef711e1741456ffd8b3
#
_cell.length_a   1.000
_cell.length_b   1.000
_cell.length_c   1.000
_cell.angle_alpha   90.00
_cell.angle_beta   90.00
_cell.angle_gamma   90.00
#
_symmetry.space_group_name_H-M   'P 1'
#
loop_
_entity.id
_entity.type
_entity.pdbx_description
1 polymer ?
#
loop_
_entity_poly.entity_id
_entity_poly.type
_entity_poly.pdbx_seq_one_letter_code
_entity_poly.pdbx_strand_id
1 'polypeptide(L)'
;AVDHGKGMNEYDGIRTCDQGIFDDPKDITLNSNIKMIFNLASNTLVNQHGDINRTAKLLKDTSKCEFIVCSDLFMTASAKFADLLLPGVSMFEEENITKPWKFTEFLGFNNKVIEPLYECKTEYEWIRELAKRIDLEEEFTEGRDYSQWMRYIYDDLRTREPELPEYDEFREKGI
;
A
#
# COMPACT_ATOMS: atom_id res chain seq x y z
N ALA A 1 -6.14 -9.50 -13.31
CA ALA A 1 -4.87 -9.33 -14.03
C ALA A 1 -4.05 -10.63 -14.06
N VAL A 2 -4.05 -11.38 -12.98
CA VAL A 2 -3.17 -12.55 -12.81
C VAL A 2 -3.59 -13.77 -13.63
N ASP A 3 -4.78 -13.81 -14.18
CA ASP A 3 -5.27 -15.00 -14.89
C ASP A 3 -6.29 -14.69 -15.98
N HIS A 4 -5.82 -14.21 -17.12
CA HIS A 4 -6.63 -14.09 -18.33
C HIS A 4 -6.31 -15.16 -19.39
N GLY A 5 -5.61 -16.23 -19.00
CA GLY A 5 -5.26 -17.32 -19.90
C GLY A 5 -4.18 -17.03 -20.93
N LYS A 6 -3.74 -15.77 -21.04
CA LYS A 6 -2.75 -15.33 -22.03
C LYS A 6 -1.43 -14.83 -21.42
N GLY A 7 -1.32 -14.87 -20.10
CA GLY A 7 -0.15 -14.40 -19.37
C GLY A 7 -0.46 -13.24 -18.44
N MET A 8 0.55 -12.74 -17.78
CA MET A 8 0.41 -11.70 -16.75
C MET A 8 0.44 -10.27 -17.31
N ASN A 9 0.49 -10.12 -18.61
CA ASN A 9 0.52 -8.83 -19.29
C ASN A 9 -0.84 -8.34 -19.78
N GLU A 10 -1.91 -9.11 -19.54
CA GLU A 10 -3.26 -8.74 -19.90
C GLU A 10 -4.15 -8.65 -18.66
N TYR A 11 -4.98 -7.64 -18.58
CA TYR A 11 -6.04 -7.54 -17.61
C TYR A 11 -7.24 -6.79 -18.18
N ASP A 12 -8.41 -7.11 -17.67
CA ASP A 12 -9.62 -6.36 -17.96
C ASP A 12 -9.54 -5.02 -17.22
N GLY A 13 -9.82 -3.94 -17.91
CA GLY A 13 -9.90 -2.61 -17.31
C GLY A 13 -11.03 -2.56 -16.28
N ILE A 14 -10.75 -2.95 -15.03
CA ILE A 14 -11.73 -2.88 -13.97
C ILE A 14 -11.82 -1.44 -13.48
N ARG A 15 -13.00 -0.86 -13.59
CA ARG A 15 -13.30 0.37 -12.87
C ARG A 15 -13.22 0.13 -11.39
N THR A 16 -12.38 0.87 -10.73
CA THR A 16 -12.60 1.13 -9.33
C THR A 16 -13.55 2.33 -9.25
N CYS A 17 -14.80 2.06 -8.90
CA CYS A 17 -15.84 3.08 -8.78
C CYS A 17 -15.43 4.25 -7.87
N ASP A 18 -14.43 4.04 -7.04
CA ASP A 18 -14.00 4.96 -6.02
C ASP A 18 -13.00 6.00 -6.50
N GLN A 19 -12.37 5.79 -7.63
CA GLN A 19 -11.32 6.68 -8.13
C GLN A 19 -11.67 7.37 -9.43
N GLY A 20 -12.82 7.06 -10.04
CA GLY A 20 -13.33 7.76 -11.22
C GLY A 20 -12.39 7.80 -12.44
N ILE A 21 -11.40 6.92 -12.46
CA ILE A 21 -10.25 7.07 -13.36
C ILE A 21 -10.53 6.57 -14.77
N PHE A 22 -11.58 5.76 -14.98
CA PHE A 22 -11.83 5.14 -16.28
C PHE A 22 -13.26 5.39 -16.73
N ASP A 23 -13.41 6.17 -17.78
CA ASP A 23 -14.73 6.39 -18.42
C ASP A 23 -15.14 5.20 -19.29
N ASP A 24 -14.17 4.45 -19.80
CA ASP A 24 -14.39 3.32 -20.69
C ASP A 24 -13.41 2.19 -20.36
N PRO A 25 -13.84 1.12 -19.67
CA PRO A 25 -12.97 0.00 -19.37
C PRO A 25 -12.61 -0.71 -20.69
N LYS A 26 -11.33 -0.67 -21.02
CA LYS A 26 -10.76 -1.39 -22.18
C LYS A 26 -9.86 -2.48 -21.68
N ASP A 27 -9.75 -3.52 -22.45
CA ASP A 27 -8.70 -4.51 -22.26
C ASP A 27 -7.35 -3.84 -22.44
N ILE A 28 -6.49 -3.99 -21.46
CA ILE A 28 -5.15 -3.41 -21.46
C ILE A 28 -4.15 -4.55 -21.53
N THR A 29 -3.29 -4.48 -22.53
CA THR A 29 -2.15 -5.39 -22.65
C THR A 29 -0.93 -4.67 -22.09
N LEU A 30 -0.31 -5.25 -21.07
CA LEU A 30 0.93 -4.72 -20.50
C LEU A 30 2.12 -5.07 -21.41
N ASN A 31 3.14 -4.21 -21.41
CA ASN A 31 4.36 -4.44 -22.20
C ASN A 31 5.21 -5.61 -21.69
N SER A 32 4.97 -6.05 -20.47
CA SER A 32 5.67 -7.17 -19.84
C SER A 32 4.75 -7.92 -18.91
N ASN A 33 5.05 -9.20 -18.66
CA ASN A 33 4.36 -9.96 -17.63
C ASN A 33 4.64 -9.36 -16.23
N ILE A 34 3.66 -9.49 -15.33
CA ILE A 34 3.87 -9.22 -13.91
C ILE A 34 4.77 -10.32 -13.36
N LYS A 35 5.93 -9.93 -12.84
CA LYS A 35 6.92 -10.86 -12.29
C LYS A 35 6.97 -10.82 -10.77
N MET A 36 6.57 -9.69 -10.17
CA MET A 36 6.59 -9.48 -8.74
C MET A 36 5.30 -8.84 -8.27
N ILE A 37 4.84 -9.25 -7.09
CA ILE A 37 3.70 -8.65 -6.39
C ILE A 37 4.20 -8.16 -5.03
N PHE A 38 3.90 -6.89 -4.73
CA PHE A 38 3.97 -6.35 -3.37
C PHE A 38 2.58 -6.29 -2.78
N ASN A 39 2.35 -7.02 -1.69
CA ASN A 39 1.12 -6.99 -0.92
C ASN A 39 1.41 -6.35 0.43
N LEU A 40 1.11 -5.07 0.55
CA LEU A 40 1.45 -4.26 1.71
C LEU A 40 0.23 -4.03 2.58
N ALA A 41 0.36 -4.26 3.89
CA ALA A 41 -0.67 -4.07 4.92
C ALA A 41 -2.05 -4.62 4.51
N SER A 42 -2.08 -5.81 3.90
CA SER A 42 -3.30 -6.30 3.28
C SER A 42 -3.38 -7.83 3.22
N ASN A 43 -4.58 -8.34 3.48
CA ASN A 43 -4.91 -9.75 3.25
C ASN A 43 -5.68 -9.97 1.93
N THR A 44 -5.52 -9.08 0.94
CA THR A 44 -6.35 -9.05 -0.26
C THR A 44 -6.09 -10.16 -1.25
N LEU A 45 -4.90 -10.74 -1.29
CA LEU A 45 -4.55 -11.76 -2.29
C LEU A 45 -5.50 -12.97 -2.28
N VAL A 46 -5.99 -13.36 -1.12
CA VAL A 46 -6.91 -14.50 -1.00
C VAL A 46 -8.21 -14.19 -0.28
N ASN A 47 -8.36 -13.02 0.34
CA ASN A 47 -9.53 -12.70 1.16
C ASN A 47 -10.66 -11.99 0.40
N GLN A 48 -10.34 -11.20 -0.61
CA GLN A 48 -11.32 -10.34 -1.31
C GLN A 48 -11.73 -10.87 -2.69
N HIS A 49 -11.43 -12.11 -2.99
CA HIS A 49 -11.77 -12.74 -4.27
C HIS A 49 -12.71 -13.92 -4.06
N GLY A 50 -13.61 -14.14 -5.02
CA GLY A 50 -14.28 -15.42 -5.19
C GLY A 50 -13.25 -16.49 -5.55
N ASP A 51 -13.62 -17.74 -5.61
CA ASP A 51 -12.77 -18.86 -6.01
C ASP A 51 -11.34 -18.84 -5.42
N ILE A 52 -11.26 -18.86 -4.09
CA ILE A 52 -9.99 -18.87 -3.33
C ILE A 52 -9.07 -20.02 -3.76
N ASN A 53 -9.64 -21.16 -4.11
CA ASN A 53 -8.86 -22.33 -4.52
C ASN A 53 -8.14 -22.09 -5.85
N ARG A 54 -8.75 -21.37 -6.78
CA ARG A 54 -8.13 -20.96 -8.02
C ARG A 54 -7.04 -19.95 -7.77
N THR A 55 -7.32 -18.92 -6.97
CA THR A 55 -6.35 -17.91 -6.57
C THR A 55 -5.11 -18.54 -5.92
N ALA A 56 -5.31 -19.47 -4.99
CA ALA A 56 -4.21 -20.17 -4.33
C ALA A 56 -3.34 -20.99 -5.31
N LYS A 57 -3.94 -21.59 -6.36
CA LYS A 57 -3.18 -22.28 -7.40
C LYS A 57 -2.35 -21.30 -8.24
N LEU A 58 -2.92 -20.12 -8.57
CA LEU A 58 -2.21 -19.10 -9.33
C LEU A 58 -1.03 -18.52 -8.56
N LEU A 59 -1.21 -18.22 -7.27
CA LEU A 59 -0.14 -17.68 -6.43
C LEU A 59 1.01 -18.68 -6.19
N LYS A 60 0.77 -19.97 -6.35
CA LYS A 60 1.78 -21.03 -6.27
C LYS A 60 2.47 -21.33 -7.61
N ASP A 61 1.96 -20.79 -8.70
CA ASP A 61 2.48 -21.02 -10.04
C ASP A 61 3.51 -19.94 -10.39
N THR A 62 4.78 -20.25 -10.19
CA THR A 62 5.90 -19.34 -10.47
C THR A 62 6.01 -18.95 -11.95
N SER A 63 5.36 -19.69 -12.87
CA SER A 63 5.26 -19.27 -14.26
C SER A 63 4.31 -18.09 -14.47
N LYS A 64 3.46 -17.79 -13.47
CA LYS A 64 2.50 -16.67 -13.46
C LYS A 64 3.06 -15.45 -12.71
N CYS A 65 3.65 -15.68 -11.55
CA CYS A 65 4.33 -14.65 -10.77
C CYS A 65 5.54 -15.26 -10.09
N GLU A 66 6.70 -14.69 -10.34
CA GLU A 66 7.98 -15.26 -9.89
C GLU A 66 8.26 -14.99 -8.42
N PHE A 67 7.74 -13.89 -7.87
CA PHE A 67 8.08 -13.44 -6.52
C PHE A 67 6.97 -12.63 -5.86
N ILE A 68 6.64 -12.97 -4.63
CA ILE A 68 5.61 -12.29 -3.83
C ILE A 68 6.23 -11.78 -2.54
N VAL A 69 6.14 -10.48 -2.32
CA VAL A 69 6.52 -9.82 -1.07
C VAL A 69 5.26 -9.44 -0.31
N CYS A 70 5.18 -9.78 0.97
CA CYS A 70 4.14 -9.30 1.85
C CYS A 70 4.74 -8.52 3.02
N SER A 71 4.17 -7.36 3.33
CA SER A 71 4.35 -6.66 4.60
C SER A 71 3.03 -6.73 5.37
N ASP A 72 3.07 -7.26 6.57
CA ASP A 72 1.89 -7.39 7.42
C ASP A 72 2.29 -7.52 8.89
N LEU A 73 1.35 -7.20 9.79
CA LEU A 73 1.46 -7.42 11.23
C LEU A 73 1.30 -8.90 11.61
N PHE A 74 0.53 -9.63 10.83
CA PHE A 74 0.14 -11.00 11.14
C PHE A 74 0.45 -11.94 9.98
N MET A 75 0.65 -13.21 10.30
CA MET A 75 0.72 -14.27 9.30
C MET A 75 -0.68 -14.53 8.71
N THR A 76 -1.15 -13.60 7.90
CA THR A 76 -2.45 -13.67 7.21
C THR A 76 -2.48 -14.80 6.19
N ALA A 77 -3.66 -15.10 5.66
CA ALA A 77 -3.81 -16.07 4.59
C ALA A 77 -3.03 -15.68 3.34
N SER A 78 -2.98 -14.37 3.02
CA SER A 78 -2.19 -13.82 1.92
C SER A 78 -0.68 -13.92 2.19
N ALA A 79 -0.24 -13.59 3.40
CA ALA A 79 1.17 -13.66 3.80
C ALA A 79 1.76 -15.08 3.66
N LYS A 80 0.93 -16.14 3.78
CA LYS A 80 1.36 -17.53 3.59
C LYS A 80 1.76 -17.88 2.16
N PHE A 81 1.49 -17.01 1.19
CA PHE A 81 1.91 -17.18 -0.21
C PHE A 81 3.15 -16.34 -0.56
N ALA A 82 3.66 -15.56 0.40
CA ALA A 82 4.83 -14.73 0.17
C ALA A 82 6.12 -15.58 0.14
N ASP A 83 7.00 -15.20 -0.79
CA ASP A 83 8.39 -15.66 -0.82
C ASP A 83 9.24 -14.86 0.17
N LEU A 84 8.88 -13.60 0.43
CA LEU A 84 9.50 -12.72 1.41
C LEU A 84 8.46 -12.06 2.28
N LEU A 85 8.63 -12.18 3.60
CA LEU A 85 7.83 -11.48 4.60
C LEU A 85 8.63 -10.33 5.19
N LEU A 86 8.04 -9.15 5.17
CA LEU A 86 8.57 -7.96 5.82
C LEU A 86 7.66 -7.65 7.02
N PRO A 87 8.19 -7.62 8.25
CA PRO A 87 7.38 -7.32 9.41
C PRO A 87 6.99 -5.84 9.40
N GLY A 88 5.68 -5.57 9.34
CA GLY A 88 5.11 -4.24 9.40
C GLY A 88 4.99 -3.71 10.83
N VAL A 89 4.79 -2.42 10.96
CA VAL A 89 4.52 -1.74 12.23
C VAL A 89 3.03 -1.67 12.52
N SER A 90 2.68 -1.66 13.79
CA SER A 90 1.32 -1.40 14.25
C SER A 90 1.07 0.11 14.36
N MET A 91 -0.20 0.50 14.49
CA MET A 91 -0.59 1.88 14.73
C MET A 91 0.02 2.50 16.00
N PHE A 92 0.54 1.69 16.92
CA PHE A 92 1.23 2.19 18.13
C PHE A 92 2.71 2.49 17.89
N GLU A 93 3.27 1.97 16.81
CA GLU A 93 4.69 2.01 16.48
C GLU A 93 5.02 3.06 15.41
N GLU A 94 4.01 3.73 14.86
CA GLU A 94 4.18 4.78 13.84
C GLU A 94 3.30 6.01 14.11
N GLU A 95 3.70 7.14 13.57
CA GLU A 95 2.80 8.28 13.39
C GLU A 95 2.03 8.10 12.09
N ASN A 96 0.75 8.47 12.08
CA ASN A 96 -0.05 8.38 10.86
C ASN A 96 -1.23 9.36 10.88
N ILE A 97 -1.77 9.67 9.72
CA ILE A 97 -3.02 10.42 9.58
C ILE A 97 -4.10 9.46 9.14
N THR A 98 -5.13 9.32 9.97
CA THR A 98 -6.28 8.46 9.72
C THR A 98 -7.43 9.29 9.17
N LYS A 99 -8.02 8.79 8.07
CA LYS A 99 -9.29 9.29 7.56
C LYS A 99 -10.30 8.14 7.49
N PRO A 100 -11.60 8.43 7.67
CA PRO A 100 -12.63 7.41 7.51
C PRO A 100 -12.71 6.95 6.05
N TRP A 101 -13.19 5.73 5.85
CA TRP A 101 -13.32 5.16 4.51
C TRP A 101 -14.27 5.97 3.62
N LYS A 102 -15.52 6.08 4.02
CA LYS A 102 -16.56 6.89 3.36
C LYS A 102 -17.62 7.28 4.39
N PHE A 103 -18.39 8.32 4.11
CA PHE A 103 -19.58 8.73 4.86
C PHE A 103 -19.32 9.41 6.21
N THR A 104 -18.10 9.71 6.56
CA THR A 104 -17.78 10.53 7.73
C THR A 104 -16.66 11.51 7.40
N GLU A 105 -16.71 12.68 8.02
CA GLU A 105 -15.80 13.79 7.75
C GLU A 105 -15.01 14.08 9.03
N PHE A 106 -13.95 13.32 9.26
CA PHE A 106 -12.95 13.63 10.28
C PHE A 106 -11.57 13.20 9.83
N LEU A 107 -10.56 13.82 10.39
CA LEU A 107 -9.17 13.37 10.34
C LEU A 107 -8.71 13.11 11.76
N GLY A 108 -7.96 12.05 11.96
CA GLY A 108 -7.31 11.75 13.22
C GLY A 108 -5.81 11.70 13.04
N PHE A 109 -5.07 12.26 13.98
CA PHE A 109 -3.62 12.10 14.04
C PHE A 109 -3.28 11.00 15.03
N ASN A 110 -2.61 9.97 14.54
CA ASN A 110 -2.12 8.88 15.36
C ASN A 110 -0.67 9.15 15.75
N ASN A 111 -0.43 9.39 17.03
CA ASN A 111 0.91 9.57 17.55
C ASN A 111 1.55 8.21 17.85
N LYS A 112 2.82 8.06 17.49
CA LYS A 112 3.63 6.92 17.90
C LYS A 112 3.72 6.85 19.43
N VAL A 113 3.45 5.67 19.99
CA VAL A 113 3.43 5.41 21.44
C VAL A 113 4.62 4.59 21.88
N ILE A 114 5.08 3.68 21.04
CA ILE A 114 6.22 2.80 21.30
C ILE A 114 7.14 2.74 20.08
N GLU A 115 8.39 2.40 20.30
CA GLU A 115 9.32 2.14 19.20
C GLU A 115 8.96 0.82 18.51
N PRO A 116 9.18 0.72 17.17
CA PRO A 116 8.98 -0.52 16.45
C PRO A 116 9.68 -1.69 17.09
N LEU A 117 8.99 -2.80 17.23
CA LEU A 117 9.53 -4.02 17.83
C LEU A 117 10.33 -4.82 16.80
N TYR A 118 11.44 -5.38 17.24
CA TYR A 118 12.31 -6.24 16.44
C TYR A 118 12.77 -5.57 15.13
N GLU A 119 12.54 -6.21 13.99
CA GLU A 119 12.91 -5.72 12.66
C GLU A 119 11.73 -5.03 11.93
N CYS A 120 10.65 -4.69 12.66
CA CYS A 120 9.50 -4.01 12.07
C CYS A 120 9.88 -2.64 11.53
N LYS A 121 9.39 -2.34 10.34
CA LYS A 121 9.53 -1.04 9.69
C LYS A 121 8.22 -0.68 9.00
N THR A 122 8.02 0.62 8.79
CA THR A 122 6.92 1.10 7.95
C THR A 122 7.11 0.66 6.51
N GLU A 123 6.03 0.61 5.73
CA GLU A 123 6.11 0.34 4.29
C GLU A 123 6.98 1.37 3.58
N TYR A 124 6.94 2.62 4.02
CA TYR A 124 7.80 3.68 3.49
C TYR A 124 9.29 3.36 3.68
N GLU A 125 9.67 2.93 4.87
CA GLU A 125 11.07 2.57 5.17
C GLU A 125 11.54 1.36 4.35
N TRP A 126 10.71 0.32 4.23
CA TRP A 126 11.02 -0.84 3.38
C TRP A 126 11.23 -0.45 1.93
N ILE A 127 10.33 0.36 1.38
CA ILE A 127 10.41 0.79 -0.02
C ILE A 127 11.59 1.73 -0.23
N ARG A 128 11.85 2.65 0.70
CA ARG A 128 13.03 3.52 0.67
C ARG A 128 14.34 2.74 0.65
N GLU A 129 14.46 1.73 1.51
CA GLU A 129 15.64 0.84 1.54
C GLU A 129 15.83 0.07 0.22
N LEU A 130 14.74 -0.32 -0.42
CA LEU A 130 14.78 -0.92 -1.74
C LEU A 130 15.21 0.10 -2.81
N ALA A 131 14.57 1.26 -2.83
CA ALA A 131 14.88 2.36 -3.75
C ALA A 131 16.36 2.76 -3.70
N LYS A 132 16.93 2.82 -2.49
CA LYS A 132 18.36 3.08 -2.29
C LYS A 132 19.27 2.03 -2.95
N ARG A 133 18.86 0.76 -2.94
CA ARG A 133 19.67 -0.33 -3.55
C ARG A 133 19.62 -0.37 -5.08
N ILE A 134 18.67 0.33 -5.67
CA ILE A 134 18.50 0.44 -7.12
C ILE A 134 18.71 1.87 -7.63
N ASP A 135 19.35 2.72 -6.80
CA ASP A 135 19.69 4.10 -7.11
C ASP A 135 18.50 5.01 -7.47
N LEU A 136 17.34 4.76 -6.84
CA LEU A 136 16.10 5.52 -7.00
C LEU A 136 15.61 6.17 -5.69
N GLU A 137 16.49 6.33 -4.69
CA GLU A 137 16.08 6.89 -3.39
C GLU A 137 15.57 8.32 -3.53
N GLU A 138 16.26 9.16 -4.29
CA GLU A 138 15.89 10.58 -4.47
C GLU A 138 14.55 10.72 -5.21
N GLU A 139 14.35 9.94 -6.27
CA GLU A 139 13.09 9.94 -7.02
C GLU A 139 11.92 9.43 -6.18
N PHE A 140 12.15 8.46 -5.30
CA PHE A 140 11.11 7.93 -4.42
C PHE A 140 10.80 8.88 -3.27
N THR A 141 11.82 9.45 -2.63
CA THR A 141 11.64 10.29 -1.44
C THR A 141 11.39 11.75 -1.75
N GLU A 142 11.81 12.23 -2.92
CA GLU A 142 11.90 13.66 -3.25
C GLU A 142 12.63 14.46 -2.15
N GLY A 143 13.62 13.83 -1.52
CA GLY A 143 14.38 14.41 -0.42
C GLY A 143 13.62 14.50 0.92
N ARG A 144 12.43 13.88 1.05
CA ARG A 144 11.61 13.91 2.27
C ARG A 144 11.74 12.63 3.07
N ASP A 145 11.71 12.73 4.37
CA ASP A 145 11.45 11.61 5.27
C ASP A 145 9.94 11.39 5.46
N TYR A 146 9.60 10.37 6.24
CA TYR A 146 8.19 10.00 6.49
C TYR A 146 7.37 11.13 7.14
N SER A 147 7.92 11.79 8.17
CA SER A 147 7.23 12.89 8.85
C SER A 147 7.08 14.12 7.94
N GLN A 148 8.07 14.40 7.12
CA GLN A 148 8.01 15.48 6.13
C GLN A 148 6.96 15.20 5.05
N TRP A 149 6.81 13.93 4.64
CA TRP A 149 5.74 13.52 3.74
C TRP A 149 4.35 13.69 4.35
N MET A 150 4.16 13.28 5.61
CA MET A 150 2.87 13.49 6.30
C MET A 150 2.49 14.97 6.37
N ARG A 151 3.44 15.82 6.74
CA ARG A 151 3.22 17.28 6.77
C ARG A 151 2.88 17.80 5.38
N TYR A 152 3.65 17.42 4.37
CA TYR A 152 3.44 17.87 2.99
C TYR A 152 2.05 17.48 2.47
N ILE A 153 1.62 16.24 2.68
CA ILE A 153 0.30 15.76 2.25
C ILE A 153 -0.83 16.48 3.01
N TYR A 154 -0.65 16.72 4.29
CA TYR A 154 -1.62 17.46 5.09
C TYR A 154 -1.72 18.94 4.68
N ASP A 155 -0.60 19.60 4.45
CA ASP A 155 -0.58 20.99 4.00
C ASP A 155 -1.18 21.13 2.60
N ASP A 156 -0.96 20.18 1.69
CA ASP A 156 -1.65 20.12 0.40
C ASP A 156 -3.17 19.98 0.58
N LEU A 157 -3.63 19.12 1.49
CA LEU A 157 -5.05 18.99 1.81
C LEU A 157 -5.63 20.32 2.32
N ARG A 158 -4.91 21.04 3.19
CA ARG A 158 -5.33 22.35 3.70
C ARG A 158 -5.51 23.41 2.60
N THR A 159 -4.83 23.31 1.49
CA THR A 159 -5.07 24.21 0.36
C THR A 159 -6.49 24.09 -0.21
N ARG A 160 -7.09 22.91 -0.05
CA ARG A 160 -8.46 22.60 -0.51
C ARG A 160 -9.49 22.72 0.60
N GLU A 161 -9.06 22.52 1.84
CA GLU A 161 -9.87 22.53 3.06
C GLU A 161 -9.27 23.52 4.06
N PRO A 162 -9.40 24.83 3.83
CA PRO A 162 -8.72 25.86 4.62
C PRO A 162 -9.24 25.99 6.08
N GLU A 163 -10.32 25.31 6.42
CA GLU A 163 -10.86 25.24 7.78
C GLU A 163 -10.06 24.28 8.68
N LEU A 164 -9.23 23.41 8.09
CA LEU A 164 -8.36 22.52 8.86
C LEU A 164 -7.31 23.34 9.64
N PRO A 165 -7.01 22.95 10.90
CA PRO A 165 -6.00 23.62 11.71
C PRO A 165 -4.61 23.49 11.09
N GLU A 166 -3.64 24.24 11.63
CA GLU A 166 -2.24 24.04 11.29
C GLU A 166 -1.77 22.63 11.68
N TYR A 167 -0.82 22.07 10.92
CA TYR A 167 -0.37 20.69 11.12
C TYR A 167 0.05 20.38 12.58
N ASP A 168 0.78 21.28 13.21
CA ASP A 168 1.27 21.05 14.57
C ASP A 168 0.11 21.12 15.60
N GLU A 169 -0.87 21.97 15.37
CA GLU A 169 -2.09 22.02 16.17
C GLU A 169 -2.95 20.75 15.99
N PHE A 170 -3.10 20.29 14.76
CA PHE A 170 -3.78 19.04 14.45
C PHE A 170 -3.11 17.84 15.11
N ARG A 171 -1.78 17.77 15.02
CA ARG A 171 -0.97 16.73 15.67
C ARG A 171 -1.14 16.72 17.18
N GLU A 172 -1.18 17.90 17.83
CA GLU A 172 -1.35 18.02 19.27
C GLU A 172 -2.75 17.63 19.73
N LYS A 173 -3.77 18.05 19.00
CA LYS A 173 -5.17 17.75 19.32
C LYS A 173 -5.56 16.30 19.03
N GLY A 174 -5.00 15.69 17.99
CA GLY A 174 -5.28 14.34 17.54
C GLY A 174 -6.56 14.19 16.71
N ILE A 175 -7.44 15.19 16.71
CA ILE A 175 -8.69 15.23 15.92
C ILE A 175 -8.99 16.67 15.54
#